data_bf48fb4c0916687212fdd19f9b4d3958
#
_entry.id   bf48fb4c0916687212fdd19f9b4d3958
#
_cell.length_a   1.000
_cell.length_b   1.000
_cell.length_c   1.000
_cell.angle_alpha   90.00
_cell.angle_beta   90.00
_cell.angle_gamma   90.00
#
_symmetry.space_group_name_H-M   'P 1'
#
loop_
_entity.id
_entity.type
_entity.pdbx_description
1 polymer ?
#
loop_
_entity_poly.entity_id
_entity_poly.type
_entity_poly.pdbx_seq_one_letter_code
_entity_poly.pdbx_strand_id
1 'polypeptide(L)'
;IGVTADDFDKARGKINVQQSLMERIEAVKATGLADEIIVEEYEGQKIDDIRKYDIDIFTVGSDWVGKFDYLKEYCDVVYLDRTEGISSSEIREEKRQIKLGLVGDASFLNKVYSEAGFVNGIHIEGLLTSNIERMNERLRLNRVNSYEELLQNVDAVYIRSLPELHYQQIKEALKNEKNVLCESPITLCQDNTEELFELAKKKNLIVMEAIKTAYATAFDRLLLLIKGGKIGKIISVDATCTSLKKNKTEWSGFYEWAPTALLPVFEILGGNYKKKIYRYKNEEGNDTFTKIDFQFEHAVASIKVGDGIKSEGELIISGTKGYIYVPAPWWKTDYFEIRYENEEDNKRYFYQLDGEGIRYELVTFARAIERGHGLTNISNKTSNEISKIMEDYRKGKDTFSI
;
A
#
# COMPACT_ATOMS: atom_id res chain seq x y z
N ILE A 1 -20.48 8.03 -24.98
CA ILE A 1 -19.35 7.11 -24.69
C ILE A 1 -19.26 6.87 -23.20
N GLY A 2 -19.26 5.57 -22.77
CA GLY A 2 -19.05 5.17 -21.39
C GLY A 2 -17.56 5.20 -21.02
N VAL A 3 -17.20 5.87 -19.93
CA VAL A 3 -15.86 5.89 -19.34
C VAL A 3 -15.92 5.23 -17.96
N THR A 4 -15.19 4.15 -17.76
CA THR A 4 -15.24 3.37 -16.52
C THR A 4 -14.61 4.15 -15.37
N ALA A 5 -15.25 4.18 -14.19
CA ALA A 5 -14.72 4.79 -12.98
C ALA A 5 -13.47 4.05 -12.49
N ASP A 6 -12.55 4.78 -11.83
CA ASP A 6 -11.30 4.20 -11.34
C ASP A 6 -11.53 3.07 -10.33
N ASP A 7 -12.54 3.19 -9.47
CA ASP A 7 -12.88 2.17 -8.48
C ASP A 7 -13.54 0.93 -9.12
N PHE A 8 -14.30 1.12 -10.19
CA PHE A 8 -14.90 0.02 -10.93
C PHE A 8 -13.88 -0.75 -11.77
N ASP A 9 -12.89 -0.06 -12.35
CA ASP A 9 -11.76 -0.69 -13.03
C ASP A 9 -10.89 -1.49 -12.03
N LYS A 10 -10.71 -1.01 -10.80
CA LYS A 10 -10.02 -1.74 -9.73
C LYS A 10 -10.75 -3.04 -9.36
N ALA A 11 -12.08 -3.01 -9.22
CA ALA A 11 -12.89 -4.20 -8.94
C ALA A 11 -12.76 -5.27 -10.05
N ARG A 12 -12.38 -4.90 -11.26
CA ARG A 12 -12.10 -5.78 -12.40
C ARG A 12 -10.63 -6.19 -12.54
N GLY A 13 -9.78 -5.90 -11.54
CA GLY A 13 -8.36 -6.25 -11.52
C GLY A 13 -7.45 -5.30 -12.30
N LYS A 14 -7.94 -4.15 -12.78
CA LYS A 14 -7.14 -3.11 -13.44
C LYS A 14 -6.64 -2.09 -12.42
N ILE A 15 -5.72 -2.47 -11.59
CA ILE A 15 -5.23 -1.65 -10.47
C ILE A 15 -4.35 -0.48 -10.94
N ASN A 16 -3.78 -0.57 -12.14
CA ASN A 16 -2.84 0.41 -12.66
C ASN A 16 -3.41 1.14 -13.88
N VAL A 17 -4.44 1.95 -13.68
CA VAL A 17 -4.95 2.85 -14.71
C VAL A 17 -3.96 4.00 -14.84
N GLN A 18 -3.32 4.16 -16.01
CA GLN A 18 -2.31 5.19 -16.25
C GLN A 18 -2.89 6.62 -16.23
N GLN A 19 -4.14 6.76 -16.60
CA GLN A 19 -4.87 8.01 -16.60
C GLN A 19 -6.00 7.94 -15.58
N SER A 20 -6.14 8.97 -14.76
CA SER A 20 -7.29 9.13 -13.87
C SER A 20 -8.60 9.20 -14.67
N LEU A 21 -9.73 8.96 -14.04
CA LEU A 21 -11.04 9.12 -14.66
C LEU A 21 -11.18 10.47 -15.38
N MET A 22 -10.74 11.55 -14.74
CA MET A 22 -10.83 12.90 -15.34
C MET A 22 -9.94 13.04 -16.56
N GLU A 23 -8.71 12.54 -16.55
CA GLU A 23 -7.83 12.55 -17.72
C GLU A 23 -8.41 11.75 -18.88
N ARG A 24 -9.07 10.61 -18.60
CA ARG A 24 -9.75 9.80 -19.63
C ARG A 24 -10.97 10.52 -20.20
N ILE A 25 -11.76 11.18 -19.35
CA ILE A 25 -12.89 12.00 -19.79
C ILE A 25 -12.41 13.13 -20.70
N GLU A 26 -11.38 13.87 -20.30
CA GLU A 26 -10.82 14.96 -21.11
C GLU A 26 -10.22 14.45 -22.43
N ALA A 27 -9.56 13.29 -22.43
CA ALA A 27 -9.06 12.66 -23.64
C ALA A 27 -10.19 12.31 -24.63
N VAL A 28 -11.30 11.76 -24.14
CA VAL A 28 -12.48 11.47 -24.95
C VAL A 28 -13.11 12.75 -25.48
N LYS A 29 -13.27 13.79 -24.67
CA LYS A 29 -13.77 15.11 -25.09
C LYS A 29 -12.91 15.74 -26.19
N ALA A 30 -11.59 15.64 -26.06
CA ALA A 30 -10.64 16.19 -27.00
C ALA A 30 -10.75 15.59 -28.41
N THR A 31 -11.31 14.38 -28.54
CA THR A 31 -11.56 13.76 -29.85
C THR A 31 -12.65 14.48 -30.65
N GLY A 32 -13.58 15.17 -29.98
CA GLY A 32 -14.77 15.79 -30.60
C GLY A 32 -15.77 14.79 -31.19
N LEU A 33 -15.62 13.48 -30.91
CA LEU A 33 -16.44 12.39 -31.45
C LEU A 33 -17.55 11.93 -30.52
N ALA A 34 -17.55 12.39 -29.26
CA ALA A 34 -18.53 12.02 -28.25
C ALA A 34 -19.54 13.14 -28.05
N ASP A 35 -20.82 12.91 -28.37
CA ASP A 35 -21.91 13.82 -28.08
C ASP A 35 -22.18 13.88 -26.57
N GLU A 36 -22.09 12.71 -25.88
CA GLU A 36 -22.26 12.60 -24.45
C GLU A 36 -21.26 11.63 -23.86
N ILE A 37 -20.77 11.90 -22.63
CA ILE A 37 -19.86 11.06 -21.89
C ILE A 37 -20.51 10.72 -20.57
N ILE A 38 -20.66 9.41 -20.31
CA ILE A 38 -21.20 8.86 -19.06
C ILE A 38 -20.11 8.12 -18.30
N VAL A 39 -20.21 8.09 -16.98
CA VAL A 39 -19.27 7.36 -16.11
C VAL A 39 -19.90 6.03 -15.75
N GLU A 40 -19.17 4.92 -16.00
CA GLU A 40 -19.55 3.58 -15.54
C GLU A 40 -19.00 3.34 -14.13
N GLU A 41 -19.89 3.17 -13.15
CA GLU A 41 -19.56 3.05 -11.74
C GLU A 41 -19.87 1.67 -11.13
N TYR A 42 -20.78 0.90 -11.74
CA TYR A 42 -21.23 -0.39 -11.18
C TYR A 42 -21.57 -1.43 -12.24
N GLU A 43 -21.55 -2.69 -11.85
CA GLU A 43 -21.93 -3.82 -12.71
C GLU A 43 -23.46 -3.80 -12.98
N GLY A 44 -23.84 -3.97 -14.25
CA GLY A 44 -25.24 -3.86 -14.67
C GLY A 44 -25.69 -2.48 -15.11
N GLN A 45 -24.92 -1.42 -14.85
CA GLN A 45 -25.23 -0.05 -15.26
C GLN A 45 -25.53 0.08 -16.77
N LYS A 46 -24.91 -0.76 -17.61
CA LYS A 46 -25.12 -0.75 -19.06
C LYS A 46 -26.59 -0.90 -19.47
N ILE A 47 -27.35 -1.72 -18.73
CA ILE A 47 -28.79 -1.87 -18.98
C ILE A 47 -29.55 -0.59 -18.66
N ASP A 48 -29.19 0.04 -17.53
CA ASP A 48 -29.80 1.29 -17.10
C ASP A 48 -29.48 2.44 -18.08
N ASP A 49 -28.22 2.50 -18.53
CA ASP A 49 -27.78 3.50 -19.51
C ASP A 49 -28.43 3.30 -20.88
N ILE A 50 -28.51 2.07 -21.39
CA ILE A 50 -29.19 1.73 -22.65
C ILE A 50 -30.63 2.22 -22.61
N ARG A 51 -31.35 1.94 -21.52
CA ARG A 51 -32.74 2.36 -21.38
C ARG A 51 -32.90 3.85 -21.20
N LYS A 52 -32.00 4.46 -20.40
CA LYS A 52 -32.04 5.90 -20.09
C LYS A 52 -31.77 6.78 -21.31
N TYR A 53 -30.84 6.37 -22.15
CA TYR A 53 -30.38 7.13 -23.30
C TYR A 53 -30.94 6.62 -24.64
N ASP A 54 -31.84 5.66 -24.61
CA ASP A 54 -32.48 5.04 -25.76
C ASP A 54 -31.45 4.56 -26.81
N ILE A 55 -30.48 3.75 -26.35
CA ILE A 55 -29.35 3.32 -27.16
C ILE A 55 -29.76 2.20 -28.09
N ASP A 56 -29.61 2.38 -29.39
CA ASP A 56 -29.88 1.38 -30.44
C ASP A 56 -28.76 0.36 -30.57
N ILE A 57 -27.50 0.79 -30.45
CA ILE A 57 -26.33 -0.04 -30.71
C ILE A 57 -25.31 0.12 -29.56
N PHE A 58 -24.96 -1.01 -28.91
CA PHE A 58 -23.84 -1.09 -27.98
C PHE A 58 -22.62 -1.65 -28.69
N THR A 59 -21.50 -0.92 -28.69
CA THR A 59 -20.25 -1.35 -29.31
C THR A 59 -19.17 -1.63 -28.27
N VAL A 60 -18.40 -2.68 -28.47
CA VAL A 60 -17.27 -3.07 -27.61
C VAL A 60 -16.23 -3.85 -28.44
N GLY A 61 -14.97 -3.87 -27.99
CA GLY A 61 -13.91 -4.61 -28.69
C GLY A 61 -14.13 -6.12 -28.73
N SER A 62 -13.58 -6.78 -29.74
CA SER A 62 -13.72 -8.23 -29.98
C SER A 62 -13.19 -9.11 -28.87
N ASP A 63 -12.33 -8.60 -27.98
CA ASP A 63 -11.87 -9.32 -26.76
C ASP A 63 -13.01 -9.70 -25.82
N TRP A 64 -14.16 -9.06 -25.97
CA TRP A 64 -15.34 -9.21 -25.13
C TRP A 64 -16.46 -10.04 -25.80
N VAL A 65 -16.18 -10.67 -26.95
CA VAL A 65 -17.17 -11.47 -27.67
C VAL A 65 -17.88 -12.45 -26.73
N GLY A 66 -19.20 -12.40 -26.77
CA GLY A 66 -20.10 -13.23 -25.96
C GLY A 66 -20.34 -12.72 -24.53
N LYS A 67 -19.47 -11.86 -23.95
CA LYS A 67 -19.63 -11.40 -22.57
C LYS A 67 -20.74 -10.36 -22.38
N PHE A 68 -21.12 -9.65 -23.44
CA PHE A 68 -22.19 -8.67 -23.43
C PHE A 68 -23.43 -9.11 -24.22
N ASP A 69 -23.53 -10.39 -24.54
CA ASP A 69 -24.69 -10.93 -25.29
C ASP A 69 -26.01 -10.77 -24.54
N TYR A 70 -25.99 -10.66 -23.22
CA TYR A 70 -27.17 -10.36 -22.42
C TYR A 70 -27.79 -8.99 -22.71
N LEU A 71 -27.04 -8.07 -23.34
CA LEU A 71 -27.57 -6.76 -23.76
C LEU A 71 -28.40 -6.83 -25.05
N LYS A 72 -28.34 -7.95 -25.80
CA LYS A 72 -29.12 -8.15 -27.03
C LYS A 72 -30.64 -8.11 -26.83
N GLU A 73 -31.07 -8.26 -25.56
CA GLU A 73 -32.50 -8.06 -25.20
C GLU A 73 -32.92 -6.58 -25.20
N TYR A 74 -31.94 -5.65 -25.22
CA TYR A 74 -32.19 -4.22 -25.04
C TYR A 74 -31.71 -3.37 -26.22
N CYS A 75 -30.69 -3.80 -26.95
CA CYS A 75 -30.13 -3.10 -28.10
C CYS A 75 -29.34 -4.07 -29.00
N ASP A 76 -28.89 -3.63 -30.16
CA ASP A 76 -27.94 -4.37 -30.97
C ASP A 76 -26.55 -4.33 -30.35
N VAL A 77 -25.89 -5.50 -30.27
CA VAL A 77 -24.53 -5.63 -29.72
C VAL A 77 -23.55 -5.89 -30.86
N VAL A 78 -22.61 -4.96 -31.06
CA VAL A 78 -21.59 -5.04 -32.12
C VAL A 78 -20.21 -5.17 -31.49
N TYR A 79 -19.52 -6.27 -31.81
CA TYR A 79 -18.14 -6.50 -31.40
C TYR A 79 -17.21 -6.00 -32.51
N LEU A 80 -16.43 -4.95 -32.21
CA LEU A 80 -15.53 -4.32 -33.17
C LEU A 80 -14.19 -5.08 -33.21
N ASP A 81 -13.73 -5.39 -34.41
CA ASP A 81 -12.40 -5.97 -34.58
C ASP A 81 -11.30 -5.04 -34.10
N ARG A 82 -10.21 -5.65 -33.58
CA ARG A 82 -9.06 -4.87 -33.19
C ARG A 82 -8.40 -4.21 -34.39
N THR A 83 -8.00 -2.95 -34.22
CA THR A 83 -7.07 -2.31 -35.14
C THR A 83 -5.70 -2.94 -34.96
N GLU A 84 -5.14 -3.55 -36.01
CA GLU A 84 -3.80 -4.14 -35.98
C GLU A 84 -2.75 -3.10 -35.58
N GLY A 85 -1.83 -3.50 -34.69
CA GLY A 85 -0.73 -2.65 -34.21
C GLY A 85 -1.14 -1.61 -33.17
N ILE A 86 -2.39 -1.63 -32.65
CA ILE A 86 -2.83 -0.73 -31.59
C ILE A 86 -3.52 -1.53 -30.49
N SER A 87 -2.77 -1.96 -29.49
CA SER A 87 -3.36 -2.48 -28.25
C SER A 87 -2.92 -1.67 -27.05
N SER A 88 -3.76 -1.57 -26.04
CA SER A 88 -3.38 -0.94 -24.77
C SER A 88 -2.24 -1.69 -24.06
N SER A 89 -1.98 -2.96 -24.45
CA SER A 89 -0.83 -3.74 -23.99
C SER A 89 0.44 -3.34 -24.76
N GLU A 90 0.38 -3.22 -26.09
CA GLU A 90 1.50 -2.77 -26.92
C GLU A 90 1.91 -1.32 -26.60
N ILE A 91 0.95 -0.41 -26.43
CA ILE A 91 1.23 0.97 -25.99
C ILE A 91 1.87 1.00 -24.57
N ARG A 92 1.59 0.00 -23.74
CA ARG A 92 2.22 -0.14 -22.40
C ARG A 92 3.60 -0.75 -22.47
N GLU A 93 3.85 -1.67 -23.41
CA GLU A 93 5.18 -2.27 -23.65
C GLU A 93 6.17 -1.27 -24.27
N GLU A 94 5.70 -0.29 -25.05
CA GLU A 94 6.54 0.81 -25.57
C GLU A 94 6.97 1.82 -24.49
N LYS A 95 6.31 1.85 -23.31
CA LYS A 95 6.72 2.70 -22.20
C LYS A 95 7.88 2.06 -21.43
N ARG A 96 8.88 2.86 -21.10
CA ARG A 96 10.03 2.47 -20.29
C ARG A 96 9.53 1.77 -19.02
N GLN A 97 9.88 0.50 -18.86
CA GLN A 97 9.65 -0.25 -17.63
C GLN A 97 10.72 0.10 -16.59
N ILE A 98 10.31 0.30 -15.36
CA ILE A 98 11.21 0.47 -14.23
C ILE A 98 11.83 -0.89 -13.90
N LYS A 99 13.12 -1.02 -14.04
CA LYS A 99 13.89 -2.21 -13.66
C LYS A 99 14.05 -2.21 -12.14
N LEU A 100 13.37 -3.13 -11.46
CA LEU A 100 13.37 -3.26 -10.00
C LEU A 100 14.28 -4.39 -9.55
N GLY A 101 15.23 -4.08 -8.67
CA GLY A 101 16.07 -5.05 -7.97
C GLY A 101 15.45 -5.43 -6.61
N LEU A 102 15.48 -6.71 -6.27
CA LEU A 102 15.03 -7.20 -4.97
C LEU A 102 16.23 -7.50 -4.07
N VAL A 103 16.17 -7.08 -2.80
CA VAL A 103 17.27 -7.22 -1.84
C VAL A 103 16.74 -7.84 -0.54
N GLY A 104 17.34 -8.96 -0.10
CA GLY A 104 17.06 -9.59 1.18
C GLY A 104 16.93 -11.09 1.13
N ASP A 105 16.74 -11.71 2.30
CA ASP A 105 16.76 -13.17 2.48
C ASP A 105 15.38 -13.77 2.81
N ALA A 106 14.35 -12.95 2.93
CA ALA A 106 13.03 -13.38 3.31
C ALA A 106 12.26 -14.01 2.14
N SER A 107 11.63 -15.16 2.36
CA SER A 107 10.73 -15.79 1.38
C SER A 107 9.57 -14.88 0.92
N PHE A 108 9.32 -13.80 1.63
CA PHE A 108 8.38 -12.74 1.27
C PHE A 108 8.68 -12.13 -0.10
N LEU A 109 9.96 -12.08 -0.52
CA LEU A 109 10.33 -11.61 -1.85
C LEU A 109 9.71 -12.41 -2.99
N ASN A 110 9.35 -13.68 -2.76
CA ASN A 110 8.59 -14.47 -3.74
C ASN A 110 7.19 -13.89 -4.00
N LYS A 111 6.55 -13.34 -2.94
CA LYS A 111 5.26 -12.66 -3.10
C LYS A 111 5.43 -11.35 -3.85
N VAL A 112 6.43 -10.55 -3.50
CA VAL A 112 6.74 -9.29 -4.20
C VAL A 112 6.98 -9.57 -5.70
N TYR A 113 7.76 -10.59 -6.02
CA TYR A 113 7.99 -11.02 -7.40
C TYR A 113 6.68 -11.38 -8.12
N SER A 114 5.84 -12.19 -7.49
CA SER A 114 4.56 -12.60 -8.08
C SER A 114 3.61 -11.42 -8.26
N GLU A 115 3.53 -10.52 -7.29
CA GLU A 115 2.65 -9.35 -7.33
C GLU A 115 3.14 -8.28 -8.31
N ALA A 116 4.46 -8.14 -8.50
CA ALA A 116 5.04 -7.27 -9.53
C ALA A 116 4.59 -7.64 -10.95
N GLY A 117 4.34 -8.93 -11.20
CA GLY A 117 3.80 -9.40 -12.48
C GLY A 117 2.40 -8.88 -12.83
N PHE A 118 1.66 -8.37 -11.85
CA PHE A 118 0.36 -7.71 -12.05
C PHE A 118 0.45 -6.18 -12.12
N VAL A 119 1.64 -5.62 -11.99
CA VAL A 119 1.87 -4.17 -11.99
C VAL A 119 2.51 -3.74 -13.30
N ASN A 120 1.78 -2.94 -14.08
CA ASN A 120 2.35 -2.36 -15.30
C ASN A 120 3.44 -1.33 -14.96
N GLY A 121 4.50 -1.31 -15.76
CA GLY A 121 5.61 -0.36 -15.61
C GLY A 121 6.70 -0.81 -14.65
N ILE A 122 6.63 -2.01 -14.08
CA ILE A 122 7.69 -2.61 -13.27
C ILE A 122 8.12 -3.95 -13.87
N HIS A 123 9.43 -4.17 -13.93
CA HIS A 123 10.03 -5.44 -14.26
C HIS A 123 11.08 -5.81 -13.21
N ILE A 124 11.08 -7.06 -12.73
CA ILE A 124 12.09 -7.55 -11.80
C ILE A 124 13.33 -7.95 -12.60
N GLU A 125 14.41 -7.17 -12.47
CA GLU A 125 15.66 -7.34 -13.21
C GLU A 125 16.72 -8.08 -12.40
N GLY A 126 16.73 -7.96 -11.06
CA GLY A 126 17.79 -8.53 -10.25
C GLY A 126 17.34 -8.97 -8.86
N LEU A 127 18.07 -9.91 -8.27
CA LEU A 127 17.89 -10.41 -6.92
C LEU A 127 19.22 -10.52 -6.19
N LEU A 128 19.38 -9.78 -5.11
CA LEU A 128 20.47 -9.96 -4.17
C LEU A 128 19.97 -10.69 -2.92
N THR A 129 20.43 -11.90 -2.72
CA THR A 129 20.09 -12.72 -1.55
C THR A 129 21.26 -13.63 -1.16
N SER A 130 21.47 -13.80 0.15
CA SER A 130 22.37 -14.83 0.67
C SER A 130 21.68 -16.20 0.80
N ASN A 131 20.35 -16.23 0.70
CA ASN A 131 19.53 -17.42 0.94
C ASN A 131 18.68 -17.81 -0.29
N ILE A 132 19.39 -18.17 -1.36
CA ILE A 132 18.78 -18.51 -2.66
C ILE A 132 17.78 -19.68 -2.56
N GLU A 133 17.97 -20.58 -1.62
CA GLU A 133 17.14 -21.76 -1.41
C GLU A 133 15.67 -21.41 -1.07
N ARG A 134 15.46 -20.25 -0.43
CA ARG A 134 14.13 -19.75 -0.07
C ARG A 134 13.39 -19.10 -1.22
N MET A 135 14.06 -18.89 -2.36
CA MET A 135 13.49 -18.22 -3.52
C MET A 135 12.90 -19.25 -4.49
N ASN A 136 11.82 -18.88 -5.18
CA ASN A 136 11.25 -19.70 -6.24
C ASN A 136 12.19 -19.78 -7.46
N GLU A 137 12.01 -20.80 -8.30
CA GLU A 137 12.91 -21.08 -9.42
C GLU A 137 13.05 -19.89 -10.39
N ARG A 138 11.94 -19.20 -10.70
CA ARG A 138 11.94 -18.07 -11.63
C ARG A 138 12.74 -16.89 -11.08
N LEU A 139 12.54 -16.57 -9.79
CA LEU A 139 13.26 -15.48 -9.15
C LEU A 139 14.76 -15.77 -9.01
N ARG A 140 15.15 -17.04 -8.82
CA ARG A 140 16.56 -17.47 -8.78
C ARG A 140 17.33 -17.12 -10.05
N LEU A 141 16.67 -17.08 -11.20
CA LEU A 141 17.32 -16.72 -12.48
C LEU A 141 17.83 -15.28 -12.51
N ASN A 142 17.28 -14.41 -11.69
CA ASN A 142 17.64 -13.00 -11.62
C ASN A 142 18.74 -12.73 -10.58
N ARG A 143 19.41 -13.76 -10.04
CA ARG A 143 20.42 -13.61 -9.00
C ARG A 143 21.63 -12.84 -9.49
N VAL A 144 22.05 -11.86 -8.68
CA VAL A 144 23.34 -11.15 -8.82
C VAL A 144 24.26 -11.48 -7.63
N ASN A 145 25.58 -11.20 -7.76
CA ASN A 145 26.56 -11.59 -6.78
C ASN A 145 26.89 -10.48 -5.76
N SER A 146 26.57 -9.22 -6.09
CA SER A 146 26.84 -8.08 -5.20
C SER A 146 25.78 -7.00 -5.32
N TYR A 147 25.72 -6.15 -4.30
CA TYR A 147 24.82 -4.99 -4.30
C TYR A 147 25.23 -3.97 -5.38
N GLU A 148 26.51 -3.80 -5.60
CA GLU A 148 27.05 -2.94 -6.65
C GLU A 148 26.61 -3.42 -8.05
N GLU A 149 26.74 -4.73 -8.33
CA GLU A 149 26.25 -5.33 -9.58
C GLU A 149 24.74 -5.10 -9.76
N LEU A 150 23.93 -5.27 -8.69
CA LEU A 150 22.50 -4.99 -8.72
C LEU A 150 22.23 -3.55 -9.12
N LEU A 151 22.87 -2.58 -8.43
CA LEU A 151 22.65 -1.15 -8.65
C LEU A 151 23.04 -0.69 -10.06
N GLN A 152 24.00 -1.34 -10.71
CA GLN A 152 24.38 -1.03 -12.10
C GLN A 152 23.27 -1.38 -13.10
N ASN A 153 22.44 -2.39 -12.80
CA ASN A 153 21.49 -2.98 -13.74
C ASN A 153 20.03 -2.54 -13.52
N VAL A 154 19.72 -1.82 -12.42
CA VAL A 154 18.34 -1.47 -12.06
C VAL A 154 18.11 0.04 -12.02
N ASP A 155 16.85 0.46 -12.08
CA ASP A 155 16.41 1.86 -11.88
C ASP A 155 15.97 2.11 -10.42
N ALA A 156 15.56 1.06 -9.73
CA ALA A 156 15.06 1.11 -8.36
C ALA A 156 15.34 -0.19 -7.60
N VAL A 157 15.31 -0.13 -6.27
CA VAL A 157 15.44 -1.32 -5.41
C VAL A 157 14.28 -1.44 -4.43
N TYR A 158 13.85 -2.68 -4.21
CA TYR A 158 12.97 -3.09 -3.12
C TYR A 158 13.80 -3.78 -2.06
N ILE A 159 13.85 -3.22 -0.84
CA ILE A 159 14.72 -3.71 0.24
C ILE A 159 13.88 -4.41 1.30
N ARG A 160 14.18 -5.69 1.57
CA ARG A 160 13.63 -6.54 2.63
C ARG A 160 14.75 -7.31 3.33
N SER A 161 15.81 -6.64 3.66
CA SER A 161 16.92 -7.14 4.49
C SER A 161 16.63 -6.89 5.98
N LEU A 162 17.61 -7.16 6.84
CA LEU A 162 17.52 -6.80 8.26
C LEU A 162 17.48 -5.28 8.42
N PRO A 163 16.65 -4.73 9.36
CA PRO A 163 16.52 -3.29 9.56
C PRO A 163 17.84 -2.56 9.84
N GLU A 164 18.80 -3.24 10.44
CA GLU A 164 20.14 -2.71 10.71
C GLU A 164 20.92 -2.38 9.43
N LEU A 165 20.58 -3.03 8.31
CA LEU A 165 21.24 -2.85 7.01
C LEU A 165 20.58 -1.76 6.17
N HIS A 166 19.31 -1.41 6.45
CA HIS A 166 18.50 -0.54 5.61
C HIS A 166 19.16 0.81 5.36
N TYR A 167 19.68 1.47 6.41
CA TYR A 167 20.31 2.77 6.27
C TYR A 167 21.44 2.77 5.25
N GLN A 168 22.35 1.80 5.33
CA GLN A 168 23.49 1.73 4.41
C GLN A 168 23.05 1.38 3.00
N GLN A 169 22.16 0.41 2.85
CA GLN A 169 21.63 0.00 1.55
C GLN A 169 20.86 1.12 0.85
N ILE A 170 19.98 1.83 1.56
CA ILE A 170 19.25 2.97 1.01
C ILE A 170 20.22 4.09 0.61
N LYS A 171 21.18 4.43 1.50
CA LYS A 171 22.16 5.49 1.25
C LYS A 171 23.01 5.19 0.02
N GLU A 172 23.42 3.94 -0.14
CA GLU A 172 24.21 3.50 -1.29
C GLU A 172 23.39 3.52 -2.58
N ALA A 173 22.14 3.05 -2.54
CA ALA A 173 21.22 3.14 -3.67
C ALA A 173 21.03 4.60 -4.12
N LEU A 174 20.77 5.51 -3.18
CA LEU A 174 20.61 6.93 -3.48
C LEU A 174 21.88 7.57 -4.05
N LYS A 175 23.08 7.17 -3.56
CA LYS A 175 24.36 7.64 -4.13
C LYS A 175 24.49 7.22 -5.59
N ASN A 176 24.03 6.03 -5.95
CA ASN A 176 24.02 5.46 -7.30
C ASN A 176 22.76 5.87 -8.11
N GLU A 177 22.03 6.91 -7.68
CA GLU A 177 20.88 7.48 -8.38
C GLU A 177 19.71 6.49 -8.58
N LYS A 178 19.51 5.59 -7.60
CA LYS A 178 18.42 4.62 -7.61
C LYS A 178 17.29 5.03 -6.67
N ASN A 179 16.05 4.84 -7.11
CA ASN A 179 14.87 4.98 -6.27
C ASN A 179 14.76 3.79 -5.31
N VAL A 180 14.13 4.00 -4.16
CA VAL A 180 14.08 2.98 -3.11
C VAL A 180 12.66 2.81 -2.57
N LEU A 181 12.20 1.57 -2.51
CA LEU A 181 11.07 1.12 -1.72
C LEU A 181 11.62 0.17 -0.66
N CYS A 182 11.54 0.56 0.61
CA CYS A 182 12.13 -0.21 1.71
C CYS A 182 11.06 -0.65 2.70
N GLU A 183 11.07 -1.94 3.05
CA GLU A 183 10.21 -2.47 4.13
C GLU A 183 10.44 -1.73 5.44
N SER A 184 9.37 -1.58 6.20
CA SER A 184 9.38 -0.89 7.48
C SER A 184 9.96 -1.78 8.60
N PRO A 185 10.67 -1.18 9.57
CA PRO A 185 11.01 0.24 9.67
C PRO A 185 12.09 0.63 8.66
N ILE A 186 11.95 1.83 8.08
CA ILE A 186 12.90 2.31 7.07
C ILE A 186 14.33 2.44 7.63
N THR A 187 14.48 2.86 8.88
CA THR A 187 15.70 2.72 9.69
C THR A 187 15.36 2.53 11.17
N LEU A 188 16.38 2.22 11.98
CA LEU A 188 16.28 2.11 13.44
C LEU A 188 16.73 3.38 14.18
N CYS A 189 16.82 4.52 13.49
CA CYS A 189 17.27 5.79 14.05
C CYS A 189 16.59 6.95 13.31
N GLN A 190 16.03 7.90 14.05
CA GLN A 190 15.33 9.05 13.47
C GLN A 190 16.26 9.89 12.58
N ASP A 191 17.45 10.24 13.08
CA ASP A 191 18.41 11.08 12.33
C ASP A 191 18.81 10.43 11.00
N ASN A 192 18.98 9.12 10.98
CA ASN A 192 19.29 8.38 9.76
C ASN A 192 18.13 8.45 8.75
N THR A 193 16.89 8.35 9.21
CA THR A 193 15.70 8.45 8.34
C THR A 193 15.59 9.85 7.74
N GLU A 194 15.80 10.90 8.55
CA GLU A 194 15.80 12.29 8.08
C GLU A 194 16.90 12.53 7.05
N GLU A 195 18.12 12.07 7.29
CA GLU A 195 19.22 12.16 6.34
C GLU A 195 18.89 11.52 5.00
N LEU A 196 18.28 10.32 5.01
CA LEU A 196 17.91 9.62 3.77
C LEU A 196 16.85 10.36 2.97
N PHE A 197 15.83 10.90 3.60
CA PHE A 197 14.81 11.70 2.91
C PHE A 197 15.37 13.01 2.36
N GLU A 198 16.25 13.69 3.10
CA GLU A 198 16.92 14.89 2.60
C GLU A 198 17.86 14.57 1.42
N LEU A 199 18.59 13.45 1.48
CA LEU A 199 19.44 12.99 0.37
C LEU A 199 18.61 12.66 -0.87
N ALA A 200 17.50 11.95 -0.71
CA ALA A 200 16.58 11.63 -1.80
C ALA A 200 16.03 12.90 -2.46
N LYS A 201 15.53 13.85 -1.64
CA LYS A 201 15.03 15.13 -2.11
C LYS A 201 16.10 15.92 -2.88
N LYS A 202 17.34 15.99 -2.36
CA LYS A 202 18.45 16.68 -3.01
C LYS A 202 18.81 16.09 -4.39
N LYS A 203 18.63 14.79 -4.54
CA LYS A 203 18.92 14.05 -5.78
C LYS A 203 17.68 13.89 -6.68
N ASN A 204 16.52 14.40 -6.29
CA ASN A 204 15.26 14.20 -6.99
C ASN A 204 14.92 12.70 -7.19
N LEU A 205 15.15 11.91 -6.13
CA LEU A 205 14.86 10.49 -6.09
C LEU A 205 13.72 10.20 -5.12
N ILE A 206 13.09 9.05 -5.32
CA ILE A 206 12.02 8.56 -4.47
C ILE A 206 12.57 7.59 -3.43
N VAL A 207 12.26 7.86 -2.16
CA VAL A 207 12.39 6.89 -1.05
C VAL A 207 11.01 6.72 -0.44
N MET A 208 10.50 5.49 -0.42
CA MET A 208 9.22 5.13 0.15
C MET A 208 9.38 4.03 1.19
N GLU A 209 8.66 4.16 2.29
CA GLU A 209 8.52 3.10 3.28
C GLU A 209 7.38 2.16 2.90
N ALA A 210 7.66 0.86 2.86
CA ALA A 210 6.70 -0.18 2.54
C ALA A 210 5.98 -0.65 3.82
N ILE A 211 4.81 -0.08 4.08
CA ILE A 211 3.83 -0.63 5.01
C ILE A 211 2.56 -0.86 4.20
N LYS A 212 2.41 -2.05 3.64
CA LYS A 212 1.36 -2.38 2.67
C LYS A 212 -0.06 -1.96 3.07
N THR A 213 -0.37 -1.91 4.37
CA THR A 213 -1.64 -1.42 4.90
C THR A 213 -1.93 0.03 4.51
N ALA A 214 -0.90 0.89 4.48
CA ALA A 214 -1.05 2.29 4.11
C ALA A 214 -1.51 2.50 2.68
N TYR A 215 -1.21 1.54 1.81
CA TYR A 215 -1.54 1.60 0.38
C TYR A 215 -2.86 0.89 0.05
N ALA A 216 -3.47 0.20 1.03
CA ALA A 216 -4.79 -0.43 0.86
C ALA A 216 -5.89 0.62 0.70
N THR A 217 -6.73 0.47 -0.33
CA THR A 217 -7.81 1.43 -0.65
C THR A 217 -8.74 1.67 0.54
N ALA A 218 -9.05 0.62 1.31
CA ALA A 218 -9.89 0.74 2.50
C ALA A 218 -9.25 1.64 3.57
N PHE A 219 -7.94 1.49 3.82
CA PHE A 219 -7.23 2.29 4.82
C PHE A 219 -7.11 3.76 4.40
N ASP A 220 -6.79 4.01 3.13
CA ASP A 220 -6.76 5.37 2.58
C ASP A 220 -8.14 6.05 2.70
N ARG A 221 -9.21 5.33 2.33
CA ARG A 221 -10.58 5.82 2.47
C ARG A 221 -10.95 6.13 3.92
N LEU A 222 -10.54 5.28 4.85
CA LEU A 222 -10.74 5.47 6.30
C LEU A 222 -10.12 6.81 6.74
N LEU A 223 -8.86 7.08 6.36
CA LEU A 223 -8.17 8.34 6.69
C LEU A 223 -8.89 9.56 6.10
N LEU A 224 -9.39 9.47 4.87
CA LEU A 224 -10.16 10.55 4.24
C LEU A 224 -11.47 10.84 4.99
N LEU A 225 -12.17 9.81 5.45
CA LEU A 225 -13.43 9.97 6.23
C LEU A 225 -13.16 10.59 7.61
N ILE A 226 -12.04 10.26 8.25
CA ILE A 226 -11.60 10.90 9.49
C ILE A 226 -11.31 12.39 9.24
N LYS A 227 -10.49 12.71 8.23
CA LYS A 227 -10.18 14.09 7.83
C LYS A 227 -11.44 14.89 7.48
N GLY A 228 -12.43 14.22 6.89
CA GLY A 228 -13.76 14.79 6.60
C GLY A 228 -14.67 14.94 7.83
N GLY A 229 -14.21 14.64 9.07
CA GLY A 229 -14.93 14.84 10.33
C GLY A 229 -16.11 13.90 10.55
N LYS A 230 -16.14 12.74 9.88
CA LYS A 230 -17.28 11.78 9.96
C LYS A 230 -17.54 11.29 11.40
N ILE A 231 -16.49 11.11 12.20
CA ILE A 231 -16.61 10.70 13.60
C ILE A 231 -16.30 11.84 14.59
N GLY A 232 -16.23 13.09 14.11
CA GLY A 232 -15.95 14.27 14.93
C GLY A 232 -14.47 14.41 15.29
N LYS A 233 -14.16 14.95 16.46
CA LYS A 233 -12.79 15.05 16.98
C LYS A 233 -12.32 13.68 17.44
N ILE A 234 -11.09 13.31 17.08
CA ILE A 234 -10.49 12.04 17.51
C ILE A 234 -10.08 12.13 18.97
N ILE A 235 -10.44 11.12 19.75
CA ILE A 235 -10.15 11.02 21.18
C ILE A 235 -9.19 9.85 21.47
N SER A 236 -9.35 8.71 20.77
CA SER A 236 -8.47 7.55 20.95
C SER A 236 -8.17 6.84 19.63
N VAL A 237 -6.95 6.29 19.52
CA VAL A 237 -6.55 5.36 18.45
C VAL A 237 -5.94 4.13 19.09
N ASP A 238 -6.57 2.96 18.93
CA ASP A 238 -6.16 1.71 19.54
C ASP A 238 -5.91 0.65 18.46
N ALA A 239 -4.64 0.22 18.30
CA ALA A 239 -4.22 -0.73 17.27
C ALA A 239 -3.54 -1.97 17.88
N THR A 240 -3.94 -3.16 17.44
CA THR A 240 -3.38 -4.43 17.93
C THR A 240 -2.86 -5.28 16.79
N CYS A 241 -1.58 -5.68 16.85
CA CYS A 241 -0.94 -6.59 15.91
C CYS A 241 -0.25 -7.74 16.67
N THR A 242 -0.92 -8.89 16.80
CA THR A 242 -0.41 -10.02 17.59
C THR A 242 -0.56 -11.34 16.84
N SER A 243 0.39 -12.26 17.05
CA SER A 243 0.38 -13.60 16.46
C SER A 243 0.91 -14.65 17.45
N LEU A 244 0.32 -15.84 17.47
CA LEU A 244 0.88 -17.01 18.18
C LEU A 244 2.00 -17.69 17.37
N LYS A 245 2.10 -17.43 16.08
CA LYS A 245 3.19 -17.96 15.26
C LYS A 245 4.48 -17.28 15.67
N LYS A 246 5.38 -18.00 16.27
CA LYS A 246 6.75 -17.55 16.45
C LYS A 246 7.41 -17.51 15.07
N ASN A 247 7.51 -16.32 14.50
CA ASN A 247 8.31 -16.15 13.31
C ASN A 247 9.77 -16.38 13.70
N LYS A 248 10.34 -17.48 13.26
CA LYS A 248 11.78 -17.77 13.43
C LYS A 248 12.66 -16.96 12.47
N THR A 249 12.18 -15.80 12.04
CA THR A 249 12.96 -14.90 11.20
C THR A 249 13.81 -14.02 12.11
N GLU A 250 14.97 -13.65 11.65
CA GLU A 250 15.88 -12.71 12.32
C GLU A 250 15.21 -11.32 12.51
N TRP A 251 14.15 -11.06 11.77
CA TRP A 251 13.29 -9.89 11.86
C TRP A 251 11.97 -10.30 12.54
N SER A 252 11.96 -10.40 13.84
CA SER A 252 10.80 -10.86 14.60
C SER A 252 10.38 -9.86 15.68
N GLY A 253 9.17 -10.04 16.19
CA GLY A 253 8.67 -9.32 17.34
C GLY A 253 8.35 -7.86 17.07
N PHE A 254 8.89 -6.97 17.88
CA PHE A 254 8.55 -5.56 17.87
C PHE A 254 8.86 -4.88 16.54
N TYR A 255 10.02 -5.13 15.95
CA TYR A 255 10.45 -4.46 14.71
C TYR A 255 9.62 -4.84 13.49
N GLU A 256 8.99 -6.03 13.47
CA GLU A 256 8.11 -6.46 12.38
C GLU A 256 6.69 -5.87 12.52
N TRP A 257 6.14 -5.86 13.73
CA TRP A 257 4.74 -5.54 13.95
C TRP A 257 4.46 -4.09 14.33
N ALA A 258 5.40 -3.46 15.05
CA ALA A 258 5.17 -2.11 15.55
C ALA A 258 5.03 -1.05 14.45
N PRO A 259 5.77 -1.05 13.33
CA PRO A 259 5.55 -0.09 12.27
C PRO A 259 4.11 -0.07 11.78
N THR A 260 3.53 -1.24 11.54
CA THR A 260 2.12 -1.35 11.13
C THR A 260 1.17 -0.83 12.21
N ALA A 261 1.38 -1.16 13.48
CA ALA A 261 0.53 -0.69 14.57
C ALA A 261 0.66 0.83 14.84
N LEU A 262 1.82 1.41 14.58
CA LEU A 262 2.12 2.83 14.74
C LEU A 262 1.56 3.69 13.60
N LEU A 263 1.40 3.11 12.41
CA LEU A 263 0.91 3.80 11.22
C LEU A 263 -0.36 4.61 11.47
N PRO A 264 -1.49 4.04 11.95
CA PRO A 264 -2.72 4.80 12.19
C PRO A 264 -2.54 5.87 13.27
N VAL A 265 -1.70 5.62 14.27
CA VAL A 265 -1.45 6.58 15.36
C VAL A 265 -0.83 7.85 14.80
N PHE A 266 0.25 7.74 14.02
CA PHE A 266 0.99 8.91 13.52
C PHE A 266 0.34 9.57 12.31
N GLU A 267 -0.37 8.84 11.45
CA GLU A 267 -1.14 9.42 10.34
C GLU A 267 -2.36 10.22 10.83
N ILE A 268 -2.93 9.86 11.99
CA ILE A 268 -4.12 10.51 12.53
C ILE A 268 -3.77 11.59 13.56
N LEU A 269 -2.81 11.33 14.46
CA LEU A 269 -2.54 12.18 15.63
C LEU A 269 -1.22 12.94 15.53
N GLY A 270 -0.32 12.55 14.60
CA GLY A 270 0.98 13.21 14.41
C GLY A 270 2.03 12.81 15.44
N GLY A 271 3.08 13.65 15.60
CA GLY A 271 4.32 13.32 16.32
C GLY A 271 4.54 14.07 17.66
N ASN A 272 3.57 14.81 18.19
CA ASN A 272 3.75 15.53 19.46
C ASN A 272 3.07 14.79 20.62
N TYR A 273 3.80 13.92 21.30
CA TYR A 273 3.29 13.04 22.33
C TYR A 273 4.26 12.79 23.49
N LYS A 274 3.73 12.34 24.62
CA LYS A 274 4.44 11.61 25.67
C LYS A 274 4.08 10.13 25.54
N LYS A 275 4.98 9.21 25.92
CA LYS A 275 4.72 7.77 25.81
C LYS A 275 5.25 6.98 27.01
N LYS A 276 4.73 5.77 27.17
CA LYS A 276 5.25 4.72 28.05
C LYS A 276 5.28 3.41 27.28
N ILE A 277 6.40 2.70 27.35
CA ILE A 277 6.63 1.42 26.67
C ILE A 277 6.66 0.32 27.74
N TYR A 278 5.76 -0.65 27.66
CA TYR A 278 5.71 -1.80 28.51
C TYR A 278 6.18 -3.03 27.73
N ARG A 279 7.20 -3.74 28.26
CA ARG A 279 7.79 -4.91 27.60
C ARG A 279 7.65 -6.15 28.49
N TYR A 280 7.10 -7.22 27.93
CA TYR A 280 7.06 -8.52 28.54
C TYR A 280 8.08 -9.44 27.88
N LYS A 281 8.92 -10.06 28.71
CA LYS A 281 9.88 -11.07 28.29
C LYS A 281 9.41 -12.44 28.73
N ASN A 282 9.52 -13.42 27.82
CA ASN A 282 9.27 -14.80 28.18
C ASN A 282 10.41 -15.37 29.09
N GLU A 283 10.25 -16.61 29.54
CA GLU A 283 11.25 -17.32 30.41
C GLU A 283 12.64 -17.42 29.74
N GLU A 284 12.72 -17.40 28.42
CA GLU A 284 13.97 -17.41 27.64
C GLU A 284 14.60 -16.01 27.51
N GLY A 285 13.95 -14.97 28.03
CA GLY A 285 14.42 -13.59 27.98
C GLY A 285 14.11 -12.86 26.68
N ASN A 286 13.31 -13.45 25.78
CA ASN A 286 12.90 -12.83 24.53
C ASN A 286 11.70 -11.90 24.72
N ASP A 287 11.73 -10.72 24.10
CA ASP A 287 10.60 -9.80 24.07
C ASP A 287 9.47 -10.38 23.20
N THR A 288 8.39 -10.84 23.83
CA THR A 288 7.27 -11.47 23.14
C THR A 288 6.02 -10.60 23.10
N PHE A 289 5.98 -9.52 23.89
CA PHE A 289 4.88 -8.56 23.87
C PHE A 289 5.37 -7.17 24.24
N THR A 290 4.86 -6.19 23.54
CA THR A 290 5.07 -4.78 23.84
C THR A 290 3.75 -4.03 23.73
N LYS A 291 3.47 -3.21 24.75
CA LYS A 291 2.39 -2.23 24.73
C LYS A 291 3.00 -0.84 24.81
N ILE A 292 2.50 0.10 23.99
CA ILE A 292 2.89 1.51 24.08
C ILE A 292 1.62 2.33 24.28
N ASP A 293 1.59 3.12 25.34
CA ASP A 293 0.56 4.12 25.58
C ASP A 293 1.11 5.50 25.23
N PHE A 294 0.35 6.25 24.44
CA PHE A 294 0.66 7.61 24.00
C PHE A 294 -0.33 8.62 24.58
N GLN A 295 0.18 9.76 24.98
CA GLN A 295 -0.61 10.91 25.39
C GLN A 295 -0.28 12.10 24.47
N PHE A 296 -1.24 12.51 23.68
CA PHE A 296 -1.24 13.72 22.88
C PHE A 296 -1.92 14.86 23.64
N GLU A 297 -1.94 16.07 23.09
CA GLU A 297 -2.58 17.23 23.72
C GLU A 297 -4.08 17.04 23.95
N HIS A 298 -4.78 16.44 22.94
CA HIS A 298 -6.24 16.29 22.97
C HIS A 298 -6.69 14.85 22.69
N ALA A 299 -5.79 13.89 22.66
CA ALA A 299 -6.09 12.48 22.36
C ALA A 299 -5.13 11.54 23.08
N VAL A 300 -5.50 10.27 23.11
CA VAL A 300 -4.62 9.18 23.55
C VAL A 300 -4.51 8.14 22.46
N ALA A 301 -3.47 7.31 22.50
CA ALA A 301 -3.40 6.13 21.67
C ALA A 301 -2.75 4.97 22.41
N SER A 302 -3.06 3.76 22.01
CA SER A 302 -2.43 2.56 22.52
C SER A 302 -2.15 1.57 21.39
N ILE A 303 -0.92 1.07 21.35
CA ILE A 303 -0.61 -0.07 20.48
C ILE A 303 -0.24 -1.29 21.30
N LYS A 304 -0.61 -2.47 20.78
CA LYS A 304 -0.21 -3.78 21.30
C LYS A 304 0.42 -4.58 20.17
N VAL A 305 1.64 -5.01 20.38
CA VAL A 305 2.32 -5.88 19.43
C VAL A 305 2.85 -7.11 20.15
N GLY A 306 2.74 -8.27 19.50
CA GLY A 306 3.16 -9.53 20.13
C GLY A 306 3.50 -10.62 19.14
N ASP A 307 4.58 -11.35 19.45
CA ASP A 307 5.03 -12.53 18.71
C ASP A 307 5.14 -13.71 19.69
N GLY A 308 4.18 -14.63 19.58
CA GLY A 308 3.96 -15.70 20.56
C GLY A 308 2.90 -15.37 21.61
N ILE A 309 2.21 -14.23 21.48
CA ILE A 309 1.03 -13.85 22.28
C ILE A 309 -0.10 -13.46 21.34
N LYS A 310 -1.34 -13.79 21.68
CA LYS A 310 -2.52 -13.51 20.86
C LYS A 310 -3.51 -12.64 21.61
N SER A 311 -3.96 -11.61 20.93
CA SER A 311 -5.10 -10.77 21.28
C SER A 311 -5.94 -10.53 20.03
N GLU A 312 -7.14 -9.93 20.15
CA GLU A 312 -7.90 -9.47 19.00
C GLU A 312 -7.07 -8.45 18.19
N GLY A 313 -6.91 -8.72 16.90
CA GLY A 313 -6.11 -7.90 15.99
C GLY A 313 -6.95 -6.83 15.31
N GLU A 314 -7.58 -5.96 16.08
CA GLU A 314 -8.48 -4.90 15.63
C GLU A 314 -7.81 -3.52 15.66
N LEU A 315 -8.42 -2.58 14.90
CA LEU A 315 -8.14 -1.15 15.01
C LEU A 315 -9.44 -0.43 15.36
N ILE A 316 -9.42 0.34 16.46
CA ILE A 316 -10.54 1.16 16.90
C ILE A 316 -10.09 2.62 16.94
N ILE A 317 -10.88 3.50 16.31
CA ILE A 317 -10.63 4.95 16.32
C ILE A 317 -11.87 5.63 16.86
N SER A 318 -11.77 6.14 18.09
CA SER A 318 -12.88 6.75 18.82
C SER A 318 -12.93 8.25 18.58
N GLY A 319 -14.12 8.76 18.28
CA GLY A 319 -14.36 10.17 18.05
C GLY A 319 -15.57 10.69 18.83
N THR A 320 -15.80 12.01 18.78
CA THR A 320 -16.88 12.67 19.54
C THR A 320 -18.28 12.49 18.94
N LYS A 321 -18.39 11.95 17.72
CA LYS A 321 -19.67 11.71 17.03
C LYS A 321 -19.92 10.25 16.71
N GLY A 322 -18.91 9.38 16.86
CA GLY A 322 -18.95 7.97 16.54
C GLY A 322 -17.56 7.39 16.56
N TYR A 323 -17.42 6.15 16.13
CA TYR A 323 -16.11 5.48 16.05
C TYR A 323 -15.97 4.65 14.78
N ILE A 324 -14.72 4.39 14.40
CA ILE A 324 -14.39 3.47 13.34
C ILE A 324 -13.92 2.16 13.95
N TYR A 325 -14.44 1.05 13.43
CA TYR A 325 -14.04 -0.30 13.77
C TYR A 325 -13.52 -1.02 12.54
N VAL A 326 -12.27 -1.49 12.61
CA VAL A 326 -11.66 -2.35 11.60
C VAL A 326 -11.40 -3.70 12.23
N PRO A 327 -12.08 -4.77 11.79
CA PRO A 327 -11.96 -6.09 12.40
C PRO A 327 -10.60 -6.75 12.15
N ALA A 328 -10.33 -7.78 12.93
CA ALA A 328 -9.13 -8.58 12.79
C ALA A 328 -9.11 -9.41 11.48
N PRO A 329 -7.97 -9.46 10.77
CA PRO A 329 -6.71 -8.75 11.03
C PRO A 329 -6.72 -7.37 10.36
N TRP A 330 -6.84 -6.32 11.14
CA TRP A 330 -7.02 -4.96 10.63
C TRP A 330 -5.90 -4.48 9.67
N TRP A 331 -4.70 -5.01 9.77
CA TRP A 331 -3.60 -4.69 8.85
C TRP A 331 -3.74 -5.29 7.45
N LYS A 332 -4.77 -6.09 7.23
CA LYS A 332 -5.26 -6.52 5.91
C LYS A 332 -6.61 -5.85 5.64
N THR A 333 -6.63 -4.53 5.72
CA THR A 333 -7.87 -3.73 5.66
C THR A 333 -8.53 -3.87 4.29
N ASP A 334 -9.60 -4.64 4.24
CA ASP A 334 -10.50 -4.77 3.09
C ASP A 334 -11.91 -4.27 3.42
N TYR A 335 -12.18 -4.06 4.71
CA TYR A 335 -13.47 -3.63 5.19
C TYR A 335 -13.33 -2.90 6.53
N PHE A 336 -14.18 -1.88 6.77
CA PHE A 336 -14.33 -1.22 8.05
C PHE A 336 -15.75 -0.68 8.24
N GLU A 337 -16.12 -0.37 9.46
CA GLU A 337 -17.41 0.20 9.83
C GLU A 337 -17.22 1.57 10.50
N ILE A 338 -18.12 2.49 10.20
CA ILE A 338 -18.34 3.68 11.02
C ILE A 338 -19.61 3.42 11.82
N ARG A 339 -19.50 3.48 13.13
CA ARG A 339 -20.58 3.22 14.06
C ARG A 339 -20.90 4.48 14.86
N TYR A 340 -22.18 4.75 14.98
CA TYR A 340 -22.74 5.89 15.67
C TYR A 340 -23.62 5.42 16.86
N GLU A 341 -24.06 6.36 17.70
CA GLU A 341 -24.97 6.06 18.81
C GLU A 341 -26.30 5.52 18.28
N ASN A 342 -26.85 6.11 17.21
CA ASN A 342 -27.98 5.55 16.49
C ASN A 342 -27.47 4.49 15.49
N GLU A 343 -27.81 3.22 15.71
CA GLU A 343 -27.38 2.10 14.88
C GLU A 343 -27.84 2.18 13.42
N GLU A 344 -28.95 2.89 13.14
CA GLU A 344 -29.45 3.09 11.78
C GLU A 344 -28.51 3.94 10.91
N ASP A 345 -27.66 4.76 11.55
CA ASP A 345 -26.67 5.59 10.87
C ASP A 345 -25.35 4.85 10.56
N ASN A 346 -25.20 3.62 11.07
CA ASN A 346 -23.99 2.82 10.87
C ASN A 346 -23.74 2.55 9.39
N LYS A 347 -22.46 2.62 8.99
CA LYS A 347 -22.04 2.41 7.60
C LYS A 347 -20.90 1.42 7.52
N ARG A 348 -20.99 0.51 6.57
CA ARG A 348 -19.96 -0.45 6.23
C ARG A 348 -19.33 -0.08 4.89
N TYR A 349 -18.01 -0.22 4.82
CA TYR A 349 -17.21 0.08 3.62
C TYR A 349 -16.39 -1.14 3.27
N PHE A 350 -16.57 -1.65 2.06
CA PHE A 350 -15.87 -2.83 1.55
C PHE A 350 -15.01 -2.44 0.36
N TYR A 351 -13.78 -2.91 0.33
CA TYR A 351 -12.84 -2.69 -0.76
C TYR A 351 -12.06 -3.96 -1.02
N GLN A 352 -11.81 -4.24 -2.29
CA GLN A 352 -10.97 -5.38 -2.65
C GLN A 352 -9.53 -5.13 -2.22
N LEU A 353 -8.90 -6.14 -1.59
CA LEU A 353 -7.50 -6.13 -1.19
C LEU A 353 -6.71 -7.15 -1.99
N ASP A 354 -6.24 -6.78 -3.16
CA ASP A 354 -5.42 -7.64 -4.00
C ASP A 354 -3.98 -7.71 -3.51
N GLY A 355 -3.36 -8.89 -3.63
CA GLY A 355 -1.96 -9.10 -3.29
C GLY A 355 -1.59 -8.70 -1.84
N GLU A 356 -2.56 -8.74 -0.93
CA GLU A 356 -2.39 -8.30 0.46
C GLU A 356 -1.88 -6.84 0.60
N GLY A 357 -2.10 -6.00 -0.41
CA GLY A 357 -1.65 -4.60 -0.44
C GLY A 357 -0.33 -4.37 -1.19
N ILE A 358 0.46 -5.41 -1.49
CA ILE A 358 1.77 -5.28 -2.19
C ILE A 358 1.61 -4.65 -3.57
N ARG A 359 0.57 -5.03 -4.33
CA ARG A 359 0.30 -4.42 -5.65
C ARG A 359 0.14 -2.91 -5.55
N TYR A 360 -0.62 -2.44 -4.57
CA TYR A 360 -0.91 -1.02 -4.41
C TYR A 360 0.34 -0.20 -4.06
N GLU A 361 1.22 -0.75 -3.20
CA GLU A 361 2.49 -0.07 -2.89
C GLU A 361 3.42 -0.03 -4.10
N LEU A 362 3.53 -1.12 -4.87
CA LEU A 362 4.32 -1.15 -6.11
C LEU A 362 3.77 -0.18 -7.16
N VAL A 363 2.44 -0.11 -7.33
CA VAL A 363 1.78 0.86 -8.22
C VAL A 363 2.08 2.29 -7.78
N THR A 364 1.97 2.57 -6.48
CA THR A 364 2.25 3.91 -5.94
C THR A 364 3.72 4.28 -6.15
N PHE A 365 4.64 3.33 -5.94
CA PHE A 365 6.06 3.53 -6.17
C PHE A 365 6.39 3.81 -7.63
N ALA A 366 5.84 3.02 -8.56
CA ALA A 366 6.02 3.26 -9.99
C ALA A 366 5.54 4.65 -10.40
N ARG A 367 4.34 5.04 -9.95
CA ARG A 367 3.79 6.38 -10.23
C ARG A 367 4.63 7.50 -9.64
N ALA A 368 5.17 7.32 -8.42
CA ALA A 368 6.05 8.30 -7.80
C ALA A 368 7.31 8.53 -8.63
N ILE A 369 7.93 7.45 -9.13
CA ILE A 369 9.10 7.53 -10.02
C ILE A 369 8.76 8.22 -11.35
N GLU A 370 7.65 7.84 -12.00
CA GLU A 370 7.22 8.44 -13.27
C GLU A 370 6.97 9.95 -13.15
N ARG A 371 6.41 10.40 -12.03
CA ARG A 371 6.07 11.81 -11.79
C ARG A 371 7.24 12.63 -11.24
N GLY A 372 8.29 11.98 -10.77
CA GLY A 372 9.45 12.64 -10.16
C GLY A 372 9.17 13.28 -8.79
N HIS A 373 8.03 13.00 -8.18
CA HIS A 373 7.70 13.42 -6.83
C HIS A 373 6.84 12.37 -6.13
N GLY A 374 7.06 12.19 -4.82
CA GLY A 374 6.37 11.19 -4.04
C GLY A 374 4.90 11.54 -3.82
N LEU A 375 4.01 10.65 -4.26
CA LEU A 375 2.65 10.52 -3.76
C LEU A 375 2.64 9.32 -2.81
N THR A 376 3.30 9.48 -1.66
CA THR A 376 3.36 8.40 -0.67
C THR A 376 2.15 8.48 0.25
N ASN A 377 1.52 7.33 0.51
CA ASN A 377 0.44 7.24 1.49
C ASN A 377 0.98 7.31 2.95
N ILE A 378 2.30 7.26 3.09
CA ILE A 378 3.00 7.43 4.37
C ILE A 378 3.79 8.73 4.30
N SER A 379 3.52 9.65 5.20
CA SER A 379 4.27 10.90 5.25
C SER A 379 5.69 10.68 5.78
N ASN A 380 6.66 11.46 5.32
CA ASN A 380 8.02 11.42 5.89
C ASN A 380 8.03 11.66 7.40
N LYS A 381 7.04 12.41 7.91
CA LYS A 381 6.86 12.62 9.35
C LYS A 381 6.49 11.32 10.06
N THR A 382 5.59 10.55 9.49
CA THR A 382 5.19 9.24 10.03
C THR A 382 6.36 8.27 10.05
N SER A 383 7.13 8.18 8.96
CA SER A 383 8.35 7.34 8.91
C SER A 383 9.39 7.76 9.96
N ASN A 384 9.59 9.07 10.15
CA ASN A 384 10.48 9.60 11.18
C ASN A 384 10.01 9.24 12.60
N GLU A 385 8.71 9.35 12.90
CA GLU A 385 8.18 8.98 14.21
C GLU A 385 8.25 7.46 14.45
N ILE A 386 8.03 6.64 13.42
CA ILE A 386 8.23 5.18 13.51
C ILE A 386 9.70 4.89 13.86
N SER A 387 10.66 5.46 13.12
CA SER A 387 12.10 5.25 13.36
C SER A 387 12.52 5.72 14.77
N LYS A 388 11.95 6.83 15.26
CA LYS A 388 12.16 7.33 16.62
C LYS A 388 11.65 6.33 17.68
N ILE A 389 10.49 5.72 17.48
CA ILE A 389 10.00 4.67 18.38
C ILE A 389 10.91 3.45 18.36
N MET A 390 11.41 3.04 17.18
CA MET A 390 12.39 1.94 17.07
C MET A 390 13.67 2.25 17.86
N GLU A 391 14.16 3.48 17.74
CA GLU A 391 15.34 3.96 18.47
C GLU A 391 15.12 3.99 19.98
N ASP A 392 14.01 4.59 20.44
CA ASP A 392 13.64 4.67 21.85
C ASP A 392 13.45 3.28 22.47
N TYR A 393 12.83 2.35 21.74
CA TYR A 393 12.67 0.94 22.15
C TYR A 393 14.03 0.27 22.32
N ARG A 394 14.96 0.43 21.38
CA ARG A 394 16.31 -0.12 21.43
C ARG A 394 17.12 0.45 22.60
N LYS A 395 16.98 1.74 22.87
CA LYS A 395 17.67 2.45 23.95
C LYS A 395 17.01 2.22 25.32
N GLY A 396 15.85 1.59 25.40
CA GLY A 396 15.09 1.40 26.63
C GLY A 396 14.50 2.68 27.21
N LYS A 397 14.31 3.71 26.38
CA LYS A 397 13.79 5.00 26.83
C LYS A 397 12.28 4.91 27.10
N ASP A 398 11.84 5.43 28.25
CA ASP A 398 10.46 5.37 28.72
C ASP A 398 9.90 3.94 28.82
N THR A 399 10.78 2.95 29.09
CA THR A 399 10.49 1.53 29.06
C THR A 399 10.37 0.94 30.46
N PHE A 400 9.35 0.10 30.64
CA PHE A 400 9.06 -0.63 31.88
C PHE A 400 8.95 -2.13 31.53
N SER A 401 9.65 -2.96 32.30
CA SER A 401 9.48 -4.42 32.22
C SER A 401 8.29 -4.85 33.06
N ILE A 402 7.48 -5.77 32.54
CA ILE A 402 6.32 -6.37 33.20
C ILE A 402 6.42 -7.89 33.16
#